data_804121544ef6a2f9c7f54d284c2e2faa
#
_entry.id   804121544ef6a2f9c7f54d284c2e2faa
#
_cell.length_a   1.000
_cell.length_b   1.000
_cell.length_c   1.000
_cell.angle_alpha   90.00
_cell.angle_beta   90.00
_cell.angle_gamma   90.00
#
_symmetry.space_group_name_H-M   'P 1'
#
loop_
_entity.id
_entity.type
_entity.pdbx_description
1 polymer ?
#
loop_
_entity_poly.entity_id
_entity_poly.type
_entity_poly.pdbx_seq_one_letter_code
_entity_poly.pdbx_strand_id
1 'polypeptide(L)'
;MGNLLKIENINYSLENLDNSVRKWNISANGKFLLRYPTVYIINDKKSENNFEVYVGETADIRNRTRQHLNADTKVKSFWEDFSESKKSSMYVIGHELFNKSLTLDIENRLMQYLLSVENISRVHNSRTNQQNEYYTSEMLDEIFSEIWQSLNKKNKSLFPIESIIKDSAIFKASPFHKLTQEQINAKEEILTKIKESILLNEDGQLIIVEGEAGSGKTVLMSTLLYELGKY
;
A
#
# COMPACT_ATOMS: atom_id res chain seq x y z
N MET A 1 -12.59 -14.16 22.90
CA MET A 1 -11.93 -12.88 22.58
C MET A 1 -12.77 -12.17 21.52
N GLY A 2 -13.09 -10.89 21.68
CA GLY A 2 -13.84 -10.13 20.69
C GLY A 2 -13.01 -9.99 19.42
N ASN A 3 -13.68 -9.94 18.26
CA ASN A 3 -13.01 -9.72 16.99
C ASN A 3 -12.43 -8.29 16.98
N LEU A 4 -11.11 -8.16 17.00
CA LEU A 4 -10.38 -6.88 17.07
C LEU A 4 -10.26 -6.21 15.69
N LEU A 5 -10.54 -6.95 14.61
CA LEU A 5 -10.48 -6.50 13.23
C LEU A 5 -11.88 -6.18 12.70
N LYS A 6 -12.01 -5.04 12.03
CA LYS A 6 -13.21 -4.65 11.27
C LYS A 6 -12.83 -4.28 9.84
N ILE A 7 -13.41 -4.95 8.86
CA ILE A 7 -13.23 -4.64 7.43
C ILE A 7 -14.60 -4.44 6.80
N GLU A 8 -14.83 -3.25 6.26
CA GLU A 8 -16.02 -2.90 5.48
C GLU A 8 -15.64 -2.66 4.03
N ASN A 9 -16.51 -3.11 3.12
CA ASN A 9 -16.42 -2.82 1.70
C ASN A 9 -17.63 -1.97 1.29
N ILE A 10 -17.37 -0.83 0.69
CA ILE A 10 -18.39 0.12 0.25
C ILE A 10 -18.14 0.54 -1.20
N ASN A 11 -19.17 0.87 -1.94
CA ASN A 11 -19.00 1.52 -3.24
C ASN A 11 -18.35 2.89 -3.03
N TYR A 12 -17.39 3.23 -3.88
CA TYR A 12 -16.58 4.43 -3.72
C TYR A 12 -17.33 5.68 -4.17
N SER A 13 -18.12 6.26 -3.24
CA SER A 13 -18.85 7.51 -3.43
C SER A 13 -19.12 8.21 -2.09
N LEU A 14 -19.37 9.53 -2.12
CA LEU A 14 -19.68 10.31 -0.91
C LEU A 14 -20.97 9.82 -0.23
N GLU A 15 -21.99 9.50 -0.99
CA GLU A 15 -23.28 9.02 -0.47
C GLU A 15 -23.11 7.70 0.29
N ASN A 16 -22.39 6.73 -0.31
CA ASN A 16 -22.15 5.44 0.31
C ASN A 16 -21.24 5.56 1.55
N LEU A 17 -20.27 6.47 1.52
CA LEU A 17 -19.44 6.77 2.68
C LEU A 17 -20.29 7.32 3.84
N ASP A 18 -21.09 8.35 3.60
CA ASP A 18 -21.90 8.97 4.66
C ASP A 18 -22.95 7.99 5.24
N ASN A 19 -23.55 7.16 4.40
CA ASN A 19 -24.45 6.08 4.84
C ASN A 19 -23.71 5.02 5.68
N SER A 20 -22.50 4.68 5.30
CA SER A 20 -21.66 3.71 6.03
C SER A 20 -21.19 4.28 7.37
N VAL A 21 -20.79 5.53 7.42
CA VAL A 21 -20.40 6.22 8.67
C VAL A 21 -21.56 6.20 9.68
N ARG A 22 -22.81 6.44 9.24
CA ARG A 22 -23.98 6.33 10.13
C ARG A 22 -24.13 4.93 10.73
N LYS A 23 -23.95 3.88 9.91
CA LYS A 23 -24.01 2.47 10.36
C LYS A 23 -22.86 2.13 11.31
N TRP A 24 -21.65 2.61 11.02
CA TRP A 24 -20.48 2.35 11.85
C TRP A 24 -20.57 3.00 13.21
N ASN A 25 -21.18 4.20 13.32
CA ASN A 25 -21.37 4.89 14.60
C ASN A 25 -22.20 4.08 15.61
N ILE A 26 -23.12 3.23 15.15
CA ILE A 26 -23.99 2.41 16.01
C ILE A 26 -23.51 0.95 16.13
N SER A 27 -22.48 0.54 15.39
CA SER A 27 -21.96 -0.82 15.44
C SER A 27 -20.90 -0.98 16.53
N ALA A 28 -20.83 -2.15 17.17
CA ALA A 28 -19.92 -2.43 18.30
C ALA A 28 -18.45 -2.14 17.97
N ASN A 29 -17.97 -2.52 16.76
CA ASN A 29 -16.60 -2.35 16.33
C ASN A 29 -16.42 -1.21 15.30
N GLY A 30 -17.45 -0.41 15.06
CA GLY A 30 -17.38 0.74 14.15
C GLY A 30 -16.43 1.83 14.63
N LYS A 31 -16.16 1.90 15.95
CA LYS A 31 -15.16 2.79 16.52
C LYS A 31 -13.78 2.61 15.90
N PHE A 32 -13.40 1.37 15.50
CA PHE A 32 -12.11 1.08 14.88
C PHE A 32 -11.97 1.68 13.48
N LEU A 33 -13.11 1.98 12.80
CA LEU A 33 -13.12 2.64 11.51
C LEU A 33 -13.22 4.17 11.60
N LEU A 34 -13.69 4.71 12.75
CA LEU A 34 -14.02 6.13 12.88
C LEU A 34 -13.15 6.90 13.87
N ARG A 35 -12.56 6.23 14.85
CA ARG A 35 -11.84 6.87 15.97
C ARG A 35 -10.38 6.43 16.08
N TYR A 36 -9.96 5.45 15.28
CA TYR A 36 -8.60 4.94 15.20
C TYR A 36 -8.01 5.26 13.83
N PRO A 37 -6.68 5.31 13.70
CA PRO A 37 -6.08 5.29 12.37
C PRO A 37 -6.59 4.09 11.57
N THR A 38 -6.83 4.27 10.30
CA THR A 38 -7.35 3.23 9.40
C THR A 38 -6.47 3.08 8.17
N VAL A 39 -6.46 1.88 7.60
CA VAL A 39 -5.92 1.63 6.28
C VAL A 39 -7.09 1.39 5.32
N TYR A 40 -6.95 1.85 4.09
CA TYR A 40 -8.00 1.66 3.09
C TYR A 40 -7.41 1.29 1.74
N ILE A 41 -8.18 0.51 0.97
CA ILE A 41 -7.85 0.10 -0.39
C ILE A 41 -8.99 0.52 -1.28
N ILE A 42 -8.74 1.46 -2.19
CA ILE A 42 -9.67 1.78 -3.27
C ILE A 42 -9.29 0.92 -4.46
N ASN A 43 -10.27 0.30 -5.09
CA ASN A 43 -10.05 -0.49 -6.29
C ASN A 43 -11.10 -0.17 -7.34
N ASP A 44 -10.67 -0.23 -8.60
CA ASP A 44 -11.55 -0.15 -9.76
C ASP A 44 -11.34 -1.40 -10.63
N LYS A 45 -12.45 -2.07 -10.92
CA LYS A 45 -12.46 -3.25 -11.77
C LYS A 45 -12.57 -2.84 -13.24
N LYS A 46 -11.42 -2.71 -13.93
CA LYS A 46 -11.37 -2.33 -15.36
C LYS A 46 -11.94 -3.42 -16.27
N SER A 47 -11.63 -4.69 -15.98
CA SER A 47 -12.19 -5.86 -16.68
C SER A 47 -12.34 -7.05 -15.72
N GLU A 48 -12.67 -8.24 -16.21
CA GLU A 48 -12.94 -9.41 -15.36
C GLU A 48 -11.75 -9.78 -14.47
N ASN A 49 -10.52 -9.68 -14.99
CA ASN A 49 -9.28 -10.00 -14.29
C ASN A 49 -8.29 -8.84 -14.32
N ASN A 50 -8.78 -7.60 -14.29
CA ASN A 50 -7.91 -6.44 -14.28
C ASN A 50 -8.44 -5.39 -13.29
N PHE A 51 -7.62 -5.12 -12.28
CA PHE A 51 -7.89 -4.11 -11.26
C PHE A 51 -6.79 -3.05 -11.26
N GLU A 52 -7.20 -1.81 -11.03
CA GLU A 52 -6.31 -0.77 -10.56
C GLU A 52 -6.62 -0.48 -9.08
N VAL A 53 -5.60 -0.25 -8.28
CA VAL A 53 -5.75 -0.06 -6.84
C VAL A 53 -4.97 1.13 -6.32
N TYR A 54 -5.49 1.71 -5.25
CA TYR A 54 -4.78 2.67 -4.41
C TYR A 54 -4.86 2.21 -2.96
N VAL A 55 -3.74 2.22 -2.27
CA VAL A 55 -3.66 1.93 -0.82
C VAL A 55 -3.34 3.22 -0.09
N GLY A 56 -3.96 3.45 1.05
CA GLY A 56 -3.68 4.61 1.88
C GLY A 56 -3.97 4.37 3.34
N GLU A 57 -3.37 5.17 4.20
CA GLU A 57 -3.69 5.23 5.61
C GLU A 57 -4.18 6.63 6.00
N THR A 58 -4.96 6.72 7.05
CA THR A 58 -5.46 8.01 7.54
C THR A 58 -5.92 7.92 8.99
N ALA A 59 -5.81 9.03 9.72
CA ALA A 59 -6.45 9.19 11.01
C ALA A 59 -7.96 9.52 10.90
N ASP A 60 -8.43 9.97 9.72
CA ASP A 60 -9.82 10.34 9.46
C ASP A 60 -10.24 9.91 8.05
N ILE A 61 -10.83 8.73 7.98
CA ILE A 61 -11.28 8.13 6.71
C ILE A 61 -12.33 8.99 5.98
N ARG A 62 -13.19 9.67 6.73
CA ARG A 62 -14.24 10.51 6.18
C ARG A 62 -13.67 11.73 5.45
N ASN A 63 -12.80 12.47 6.13
CA ASN A 63 -12.17 13.65 5.54
C ASN A 63 -11.24 13.25 4.38
N ARG A 64 -10.47 12.17 4.55
CA ARG A 64 -9.55 11.71 3.50
C ARG A 64 -10.28 11.29 2.23
N THR A 65 -11.36 10.54 2.35
CA THR A 65 -12.16 10.12 1.19
C THR A 65 -12.80 11.33 0.49
N ARG A 66 -13.27 12.32 1.24
CA ARG A 66 -13.79 13.56 0.66
C ARG A 66 -12.75 14.36 -0.09
N GLN A 67 -11.51 14.41 0.43
CA GLN A 67 -10.39 15.05 -0.26
C GLN A 67 -10.13 14.38 -1.62
N HIS A 68 -10.04 13.04 -1.64
CA HIS A 68 -9.84 12.31 -2.88
C HIS A 68 -10.95 12.54 -3.90
N LEU A 69 -12.20 12.53 -3.48
CA LEU A 69 -13.36 12.69 -4.37
C LEU A 69 -13.57 14.14 -4.87
N ASN A 70 -13.09 15.16 -4.14
CA ASN A 70 -13.39 16.55 -4.46
C ASN A 70 -12.17 17.38 -4.89
N ALA A 71 -10.99 17.12 -4.33
CA ALA A 71 -9.82 17.98 -4.50
C ALA A 71 -8.72 17.32 -5.33
N ASP A 72 -8.46 16.04 -5.11
CA ASP A 72 -7.33 15.35 -5.71
C ASP A 72 -7.56 15.01 -7.19
N THR A 73 -8.82 15.00 -7.67
CA THR A 73 -9.18 14.80 -9.08
C THR A 73 -8.51 15.81 -10.01
N LYS A 74 -8.28 17.04 -9.52
CA LYS A 74 -7.59 18.10 -10.28
C LYS A 74 -6.08 17.92 -10.35
N VAL A 75 -5.52 17.10 -9.46
CA VAL A 75 -4.05 16.94 -9.31
C VAL A 75 -3.56 15.67 -9.97
N LYS A 76 -4.37 14.59 -9.95
CA LYS A 76 -4.00 13.28 -10.50
C LYS A 76 -5.20 12.67 -11.21
N SER A 77 -5.07 12.41 -12.50
CA SER A 77 -6.14 11.88 -13.37
C SER A 77 -6.79 10.58 -12.86
N PHE A 78 -6.03 9.71 -12.19
CA PHE A 78 -6.58 8.43 -11.71
C PHE A 78 -7.65 8.60 -10.61
N TRP A 79 -7.68 9.73 -9.89
CA TRP A 79 -8.76 10.01 -8.93
C TRP A 79 -10.09 10.24 -9.61
N GLU A 80 -10.06 10.88 -10.80
CA GLU A 80 -11.23 11.06 -11.64
C GLU A 80 -11.76 9.70 -12.10
N ASP A 81 -10.86 8.83 -12.62
CA ASP A 81 -11.21 7.47 -13.03
C ASP A 81 -11.89 6.67 -11.91
N PHE A 82 -11.32 6.70 -10.69
CA PHE A 82 -11.93 6.04 -9.53
C PHE A 82 -13.29 6.63 -9.14
N SER A 83 -13.45 7.95 -9.23
CA SER A 83 -14.70 8.63 -8.81
C SER A 83 -15.84 8.44 -9.81
N GLU A 84 -15.55 8.33 -11.10
CA GLU A 84 -16.53 8.16 -12.17
C GLU A 84 -16.93 6.70 -12.41
N SER A 85 -16.06 5.75 -12.03
CA SER A 85 -16.32 4.34 -12.24
C SER A 85 -17.40 3.79 -11.30
N LYS A 86 -18.47 3.27 -11.86
CA LYS A 86 -19.52 2.54 -11.11
C LYS A 86 -19.03 1.20 -10.51
N LYS A 87 -17.83 0.74 -10.90
CA LYS A 87 -17.22 -0.50 -10.43
C LYS A 87 -16.18 -0.25 -9.34
N SER A 88 -15.94 1.01 -8.99
CA SER A 88 -15.03 1.36 -7.91
C SER A 88 -15.61 1.04 -6.55
N SER A 89 -14.81 0.41 -5.70
CA SER A 89 -15.14 0.15 -4.30
C SER A 89 -13.97 0.45 -3.38
N MET A 90 -14.27 0.60 -2.10
CA MET A 90 -13.28 0.90 -1.08
C MET A 90 -13.42 -0.09 0.09
N TYR A 91 -12.34 -0.79 0.40
CA TYR A 91 -12.19 -1.54 1.65
C TYR A 91 -11.64 -0.59 2.71
N VAL A 92 -12.32 -0.47 3.84
CA VAL A 92 -11.86 0.28 5.02
C VAL A 92 -11.53 -0.72 6.11
N ILE A 93 -10.32 -0.66 6.63
CA ILE A 93 -9.73 -1.61 7.55
C ILE A 93 -9.42 -0.89 8.84
N GLY A 94 -10.01 -1.33 9.93
CA GLY A 94 -9.75 -0.83 11.28
C GLY A 94 -9.44 -1.97 12.23
N HIS A 95 -8.52 -1.74 13.16
CA HIS A 95 -8.13 -2.72 14.17
C HIS A 95 -7.92 -2.01 15.52
N GLU A 96 -8.18 -2.70 16.63
CA GLU A 96 -8.05 -2.12 17.96
C GLU A 96 -6.63 -1.64 18.29
N LEU A 97 -5.62 -2.32 17.74
CA LEU A 97 -4.21 -2.01 17.98
C LEU A 97 -3.63 -1.01 16.97
N PHE A 98 -4.44 -0.51 16.05
CA PHE A 98 -3.94 0.43 15.04
C PHE A 98 -3.49 1.74 15.69
N ASN A 99 -2.24 2.07 15.46
CA ASN A 99 -1.63 3.37 15.67
C ASN A 99 -1.01 3.84 14.34
N LYS A 100 -0.51 5.05 14.30
CA LYS A 100 0.03 5.65 13.07
C LYS A 100 1.16 4.83 12.44
N SER A 101 2.12 4.35 13.24
CA SER A 101 3.25 3.57 12.75
C SER A 101 2.81 2.22 12.20
N LEU A 102 1.94 1.51 12.92
CA LEU A 102 1.42 0.22 12.47
C LEU A 102 0.60 0.35 11.18
N THR A 103 -0.22 1.40 11.03
CA THR A 103 -0.97 1.62 9.80
C THR A 103 -0.09 1.93 8.60
N LEU A 104 1.03 2.63 8.78
CA LEU A 104 2.03 2.87 7.74
C LEU A 104 2.71 1.56 7.29
N ASP A 105 3.07 0.68 8.23
CA ASP A 105 3.66 -0.62 7.90
C ASP A 105 2.66 -1.56 7.23
N ILE A 106 1.40 -1.56 7.67
CA ILE A 106 0.31 -2.31 7.01
C ILE A 106 0.08 -1.77 5.59
N GLU A 107 0.05 -0.44 5.39
CA GLU A 107 -0.05 0.20 4.06
C GLU A 107 1.07 -0.28 3.14
N ASN A 108 2.33 -0.20 3.60
CA ASN A 108 3.49 -0.64 2.84
C ASN A 108 3.40 -2.12 2.45
N ARG A 109 3.01 -2.98 3.40
CA ARG A 109 2.90 -4.42 3.16
C ARG A 109 1.75 -4.76 2.23
N LEU A 110 0.61 -4.06 2.31
CA LEU A 110 -0.49 -4.19 1.35
C LEU A 110 -0.05 -3.80 -0.06
N MET A 111 0.71 -2.72 -0.23
CA MET A 111 1.25 -2.33 -1.54
C MET A 111 2.17 -3.41 -2.10
N GLN A 112 3.07 -3.97 -1.27
CA GLN A 112 3.96 -5.05 -1.66
C GLN A 112 3.20 -6.29 -2.16
N TYR A 113 2.17 -6.70 -1.43
CA TYR A 113 1.34 -7.85 -1.79
C TYR A 113 0.53 -7.59 -3.06
N LEU A 114 -0.13 -6.44 -3.15
CA LEU A 114 -0.97 -6.08 -4.30
C LEU A 114 -0.17 -5.92 -5.59
N LEU A 115 1.07 -5.40 -5.53
CA LEU A 115 1.97 -5.39 -6.69
C LEU A 115 2.31 -6.79 -7.22
N SER A 116 2.18 -7.80 -6.38
CA SER A 116 2.50 -9.19 -6.73
C SER A 116 1.29 -9.99 -7.20
N VAL A 117 0.11 -9.37 -7.27
CA VAL A 117 -1.12 -10.00 -7.75
C VAL A 117 -1.24 -9.82 -9.26
N GLU A 118 -1.33 -10.91 -10.02
CA GLU A 118 -1.42 -10.90 -11.48
C GLU A 118 -2.61 -10.09 -12.01
N ASN A 119 -3.73 -10.08 -11.30
CA ASN A 119 -4.94 -9.37 -11.68
C ASN A 119 -4.88 -7.86 -11.40
N ILE A 120 -3.77 -7.35 -10.86
CA ILE A 120 -3.59 -5.93 -10.60
C ILE A 120 -2.63 -5.34 -11.63
N SER A 121 -3.15 -4.50 -12.50
CA SER A 121 -2.35 -3.83 -13.53
C SER A 121 -1.60 -2.62 -12.98
N ARG A 122 -2.12 -1.98 -11.92
CA ARG A 122 -1.50 -0.78 -11.36
C ARG A 122 -1.84 -0.57 -9.89
N VAL A 123 -0.81 -0.22 -9.12
CA VAL A 123 -0.92 0.30 -7.75
C VAL A 123 -0.50 1.77 -7.77
N HIS A 124 -1.44 2.68 -7.47
CA HIS A 124 -1.27 4.13 -7.67
C HIS A 124 -0.57 4.86 -6.52
N ASN A 125 -0.36 4.22 -5.37
CA ASN A 125 0.38 4.82 -4.26
C ASN A 125 1.89 4.58 -4.44
N SER A 126 2.68 5.60 -4.13
CA SER A 126 4.12 5.58 -4.33
C SER A 126 4.92 5.93 -3.07
N ARG A 127 4.30 5.91 -1.89
CA ARG A 127 5.00 6.23 -0.65
C ARG A 127 5.62 4.98 -0.03
N THR A 128 6.90 5.06 0.31
CA THR A 128 7.57 4.10 1.18
C THR A 128 7.87 4.82 2.49
N ASN A 129 7.16 4.47 3.54
CA ASN A 129 7.40 4.99 4.89
C ASN A 129 7.74 3.80 5.78
N GLN A 130 9.01 3.38 5.78
CA GLN A 130 9.47 2.36 6.72
C GLN A 130 9.53 2.97 8.12
N GLN A 131 8.98 2.26 9.09
CA GLN A 131 9.00 2.67 10.48
C GLN A 131 10.15 1.98 11.22
N ASN A 132 10.73 2.68 12.19
CA ASN A 132 11.61 2.07 13.19
C ASN A 132 10.79 1.22 14.17
N GLU A 133 11.44 0.61 15.16
CA GLU A 133 10.74 -0.10 16.21
C GLU A 133 9.75 0.80 16.95
N TYR A 134 8.53 0.31 17.16
CA TYR A 134 7.46 1.01 17.86
C TYR A 134 6.62 0.00 18.66
N TYR A 135 5.86 0.49 19.62
CA TYR A 135 4.90 -0.33 20.35
C TYR A 135 3.94 -1.02 19.37
N THR A 136 3.79 -2.33 19.49
CA THR A 136 3.01 -3.24 18.62
C THR A 136 3.70 -3.69 17.31
N SER A 137 4.95 -3.26 17.01
CA SER A 137 5.64 -3.71 15.78
C SER A 137 5.81 -5.23 15.69
N GLU A 138 5.97 -5.91 16.82
CA GLU A 138 6.05 -7.37 16.94
C GLU A 138 4.77 -8.10 16.51
N MET A 139 3.62 -7.42 16.56
CA MET A 139 2.33 -7.98 16.15
C MET A 139 1.99 -7.75 14.68
N LEU A 140 2.84 -7.06 13.94
CA LEU A 140 2.60 -6.70 12.55
C LEU A 140 2.28 -7.92 11.67
N ASP A 141 3.05 -8.99 11.80
CA ASP A 141 2.90 -10.19 10.96
C ASP A 141 1.57 -10.90 11.21
N GLU A 142 1.17 -11.03 12.47
CA GLU A 142 -0.09 -11.67 12.87
C GLU A 142 -1.29 -10.84 12.40
N ILE A 143 -1.28 -9.53 12.71
CA ILE A 143 -2.37 -8.61 12.33
C ILE A 143 -2.49 -8.54 10.80
N PHE A 144 -1.37 -8.44 10.08
CA PHE A 144 -1.40 -8.41 8.63
C PHE A 144 -1.98 -9.69 8.02
N SER A 145 -1.55 -10.85 8.52
CA SER A 145 -2.07 -12.14 8.05
C SER A 145 -3.58 -12.26 8.29
N GLU A 146 -4.09 -11.82 9.44
CA GLU A 146 -5.53 -11.77 9.74
C GLU A 146 -6.28 -10.85 8.76
N ILE A 147 -5.73 -9.65 8.48
CA ILE A 147 -6.28 -8.71 7.50
C ILE A 147 -6.34 -9.36 6.12
N TRP A 148 -5.23 -9.92 5.64
CA TRP A 148 -5.15 -10.50 4.31
C TRP A 148 -6.10 -11.68 4.12
N GLN A 149 -6.19 -12.58 5.10
CA GLN A 149 -7.15 -13.68 5.10
C GLN A 149 -8.61 -13.20 5.08
N SER A 150 -8.91 -12.12 5.81
CA SER A 150 -10.24 -11.52 5.84
C SER A 150 -10.59 -10.85 4.52
N LEU A 151 -9.63 -10.20 3.86
CA LEU A 151 -9.76 -9.65 2.51
C LEU A 151 -9.93 -10.76 1.45
N ASN A 152 -9.15 -11.84 1.55
CA ASN A 152 -9.28 -13.01 0.66
C ASN A 152 -10.69 -13.62 0.70
N LYS A 153 -11.28 -13.75 1.90
CA LYS A 153 -12.67 -14.23 2.04
C LYS A 153 -13.69 -13.34 1.33
N LYS A 154 -13.41 -12.04 1.21
CA LYS A 154 -14.30 -11.06 0.57
C LYS A 154 -14.12 -11.02 -0.96
N ASN A 155 -12.88 -11.13 -1.44
CA ASN A 155 -12.58 -11.09 -2.89
C ASN A 155 -11.27 -11.85 -3.20
N LYS A 156 -11.41 -13.09 -3.62
CA LYS A 156 -10.26 -13.96 -3.94
C LYS A 156 -9.47 -13.52 -5.19
N SER A 157 -10.13 -12.84 -6.13
CA SER A 157 -9.49 -12.37 -7.35
C SER A 157 -8.55 -11.18 -7.08
N LEU A 158 -8.94 -10.29 -6.17
CA LEU A 158 -8.14 -9.14 -5.76
C LEU A 158 -7.14 -9.49 -4.65
N PHE A 159 -7.48 -10.45 -3.79
CA PHE A 159 -6.65 -10.87 -2.66
C PHE A 159 -6.47 -12.40 -2.70
N PRO A 160 -5.54 -12.93 -3.50
CA PRO A 160 -5.27 -14.38 -3.56
C PRO A 160 -4.69 -14.91 -2.24
N ILE A 161 -4.48 -16.21 -2.15
CA ILE A 161 -3.91 -16.87 -0.96
C ILE A 161 -2.50 -16.32 -0.71
N GLU A 162 -2.19 -16.03 0.54
CA GLU A 162 -0.95 -15.38 0.98
C GLU A 162 0.32 -16.15 0.54
N SER A 163 0.30 -17.48 0.56
CA SER A 163 1.44 -18.28 0.13
C SER A 163 1.79 -18.08 -1.35
N ILE A 164 0.77 -17.93 -2.22
CA ILE A 164 0.98 -17.66 -3.65
C ILE A 164 1.72 -16.34 -3.85
N ILE A 165 1.34 -15.31 -3.08
CA ILE A 165 2.01 -14.01 -3.12
C ILE A 165 3.47 -14.13 -2.68
N LYS A 166 3.72 -14.73 -1.51
CA LYS A 166 5.07 -14.88 -0.93
C LYS A 166 6.03 -15.67 -1.84
N ASP A 167 5.50 -16.59 -2.61
CA ASP A 167 6.30 -17.42 -3.54
C ASP A 167 6.58 -16.73 -4.88
N SER A 168 5.85 -15.67 -5.21
CA SER A 168 6.03 -14.99 -6.49
C SER A 168 7.39 -14.28 -6.60
N ALA A 169 7.96 -14.26 -7.80
CA ALA A 169 9.22 -13.58 -8.08
C ALA A 169 9.08 -12.04 -7.88
N ILE A 170 7.91 -11.49 -8.22
CA ILE A 170 7.61 -10.06 -8.06
C ILE A 170 7.62 -9.68 -6.57
N PHE A 171 7.02 -10.51 -5.70
CA PHE A 171 7.06 -10.28 -4.27
C PHE A 171 8.49 -10.31 -3.72
N LYS A 172 9.27 -11.32 -4.11
CA LYS A 172 10.66 -11.49 -3.67
C LYS A 172 11.58 -10.34 -4.12
N ALA A 173 11.26 -9.71 -5.25
CA ALA A 173 11.99 -8.56 -5.79
C ALA A 173 11.34 -7.20 -5.46
N SER A 174 10.29 -7.16 -4.65
CA SER A 174 9.52 -5.95 -4.36
C SER A 174 10.38 -4.84 -3.71
N PRO A 175 10.21 -3.58 -4.13
CA PRO A 175 10.91 -2.43 -3.55
C PRO A 175 10.44 -2.08 -2.13
N PHE A 176 9.40 -2.74 -1.63
CA PHE A 176 8.84 -2.50 -0.29
C PHE A 176 9.40 -3.42 0.80
N HIS A 177 10.38 -4.26 0.49
CA HIS A 177 11.12 -5.00 1.52
C HIS A 177 11.96 -4.05 2.38
N LYS A 178 12.04 -4.34 3.67
CA LYS A 178 12.95 -3.62 4.56
C LYS A 178 14.40 -3.88 4.13
N LEU A 179 15.10 -2.83 3.78
CA LEU A 179 16.51 -2.91 3.42
C LEU A 179 17.36 -3.08 4.68
N THR A 180 18.47 -3.81 4.58
CA THR A 180 19.52 -3.82 5.60
C THR A 180 20.22 -2.47 5.61
N GLN A 181 20.97 -2.17 6.70
CA GLN A 181 21.74 -0.92 6.77
C GLN A 181 22.77 -0.80 5.63
N GLU A 182 23.39 -1.89 5.23
CA GLU A 182 24.33 -1.93 4.11
C GLU A 182 23.66 -1.61 2.78
N GLN A 183 22.45 -2.16 2.56
CA GLN A 183 21.66 -1.88 1.37
C GLN A 183 21.16 -0.42 1.35
N ILE A 184 20.80 0.15 2.51
CA ILE A 184 20.44 1.57 2.63
C ILE A 184 21.63 2.45 2.24
N ASN A 185 22.81 2.18 2.79
CA ASN A 185 24.02 2.94 2.49
C ASN A 185 24.37 2.87 0.99
N ALA A 186 24.34 1.67 0.41
CA ALA A 186 24.57 1.48 -1.01
C ALA A 186 23.53 2.22 -1.87
N LYS A 187 22.26 2.19 -1.49
CA LYS A 187 21.18 2.94 -2.18
C LYS A 187 21.47 4.44 -2.20
N GLU A 188 21.77 5.02 -1.03
CA GLU A 188 22.04 6.47 -0.94
C GLU A 188 23.28 6.88 -1.74
N GLU A 189 24.34 6.06 -1.72
CA GLU A 189 25.54 6.31 -2.53
C GLU A 189 25.23 6.30 -4.02
N ILE A 190 24.49 5.30 -4.50
CA ILE A 190 24.09 5.19 -5.91
C ILE A 190 23.21 6.37 -6.34
N LEU A 191 22.20 6.74 -5.54
CA LEU A 191 21.33 7.87 -5.84
C LEU A 191 22.09 9.19 -5.87
N THR A 192 23.08 9.37 -5.00
CA THR A 192 23.96 10.55 -4.99
C THR A 192 24.76 10.64 -6.28
N LYS A 193 25.43 9.54 -6.68
CA LYS A 193 26.20 9.50 -7.94
C LYS A 193 25.34 9.77 -9.17
N ILE A 194 24.13 9.20 -9.23
CA ILE A 194 23.20 9.47 -10.34
C ILE A 194 22.80 10.95 -10.39
N LYS A 195 22.47 11.55 -9.24
CA LYS A 195 22.11 12.98 -9.19
C LYS A 195 23.26 13.89 -9.59
N GLU A 196 24.49 13.59 -9.14
CA GLU A 196 25.70 14.32 -9.51
C GLU A 196 25.94 14.25 -11.02
N SER A 197 25.87 13.06 -11.63
CA SER A 197 26.02 12.89 -13.09
C SER A 197 24.98 13.67 -13.88
N ILE A 198 23.73 13.68 -13.44
CA ILE A 198 22.66 14.47 -14.07
C ILE A 198 22.96 15.98 -13.98
N LEU A 199 23.37 16.47 -12.81
CA LEU A 199 23.68 17.87 -12.58
C LEU A 199 24.89 18.35 -13.39
N LEU A 200 25.88 17.48 -13.58
CA LEU A 200 27.11 17.78 -14.34
C LEU A 200 26.98 17.50 -15.83
N ASN A 201 25.82 17.03 -16.32
CA ASN A 201 25.60 16.56 -17.69
C ASN A 201 26.66 15.53 -18.16
N GLU A 202 27.04 14.61 -17.26
CA GLU A 202 27.98 13.54 -17.55
C GLU A 202 27.24 12.32 -18.08
N ASP A 203 27.34 12.06 -19.39
CA ASP A 203 26.75 10.88 -20.01
C ASP A 203 27.66 9.65 -19.93
N GLY A 204 27.06 8.46 -20.08
CA GLY A 204 27.77 7.18 -20.19
C GLY A 204 28.34 6.65 -18.87
N GLN A 205 27.88 7.11 -17.72
CA GLN A 205 28.28 6.61 -16.42
C GLN A 205 27.81 5.17 -16.20
N LEU A 206 28.70 4.34 -15.63
CA LEU A 206 28.42 2.94 -15.25
C LEU A 206 28.63 2.76 -13.76
N ILE A 207 27.59 2.34 -13.05
CA ILE A 207 27.64 1.97 -11.63
C ILE A 207 27.53 0.46 -11.52
N ILE A 208 28.52 -0.20 -10.95
CA ILE A 208 28.51 -1.65 -10.72
C ILE A 208 28.26 -1.92 -9.25
N VAL A 209 27.28 -2.78 -8.96
CA VAL A 209 26.94 -3.22 -7.60
C VAL A 209 27.34 -4.67 -7.45
N GLU A 210 28.33 -4.93 -6.61
CA GLU A 210 28.82 -6.27 -6.30
C GLU A 210 28.30 -6.75 -4.94
N GLY A 211 28.20 -8.06 -4.77
CA GLY A 211 27.76 -8.69 -3.53
C GLY A 211 27.58 -10.19 -3.71
N GLU A 212 27.60 -10.93 -2.62
CA GLU A 212 27.41 -12.38 -2.60
C GLU A 212 26.02 -12.81 -3.11
N ALA A 213 25.88 -14.09 -3.46
CA ALA A 213 24.59 -14.66 -3.80
C ALA A 213 23.63 -14.54 -2.58
N GLY A 214 22.42 -14.05 -2.80
CA GLY A 214 21.46 -13.82 -1.71
C GLY A 214 21.60 -12.50 -0.94
N SER A 215 22.59 -11.65 -1.24
CA SER A 215 22.78 -10.34 -0.56
C SER A 215 21.66 -9.31 -0.84
N GLY A 216 20.66 -9.67 -1.62
CA GLY A 216 19.51 -8.79 -1.92
C GLY A 216 19.76 -7.74 -3.01
N LYS A 217 20.72 -7.95 -3.92
CA LYS A 217 20.99 -7.04 -5.05
C LYS A 217 19.74 -6.74 -5.88
N THR A 218 18.91 -7.74 -6.12
CA THR A 218 17.64 -7.57 -6.87
C THR A 218 16.66 -6.64 -6.14
N VAL A 219 16.54 -6.76 -4.81
CA VAL A 219 15.71 -5.87 -3.98
C VAL A 219 16.26 -4.45 -4.00
N LEU A 220 17.58 -4.28 -3.88
CA LEU A 220 18.23 -2.98 -3.98
C LEU A 220 17.96 -2.33 -5.35
N MET A 221 18.16 -3.07 -6.44
CA MET A 221 17.92 -2.55 -7.80
C MET A 221 16.46 -2.20 -8.06
N SER A 222 15.51 -3.01 -7.60
CA SER A 222 14.07 -2.67 -7.73
C SER A 222 13.69 -1.45 -6.91
N THR A 223 14.29 -1.28 -5.72
CA THR A 223 14.10 -0.09 -4.89
C THR A 223 14.65 1.16 -5.58
N LEU A 224 15.84 1.08 -6.18
CA LEU A 224 16.45 2.17 -6.95
C LEU A 224 15.60 2.56 -8.16
N LEU A 225 15.15 1.59 -8.96
CA LEU A 225 14.25 1.85 -10.10
C LEU A 225 12.95 2.52 -9.67
N TYR A 226 12.38 2.09 -8.56
CA TYR A 226 11.17 2.69 -8.00
C TYR A 226 11.41 4.13 -7.51
N GLU A 227 12.54 4.40 -6.86
CA GLU A 227 12.91 5.76 -6.42
C GLU A 227 13.17 6.69 -7.62
N LEU A 228 13.90 6.22 -8.63
CA LEU A 228 14.21 6.99 -9.85
C LEU A 228 12.96 7.25 -10.71
N GLY A 229 11.98 6.35 -10.71
CA GLY A 229 10.72 6.54 -11.43
C GLY A 229 9.80 7.62 -10.85
N LYS A 230 10.18 8.24 -9.72
CA LYS A 230 9.47 9.37 -9.11
C LYS A 230 9.92 10.74 -9.63
N TYR A 231 11.05 10.80 -10.33
CA TYR A 231 11.62 12.00 -10.95
C TYR A 231 11.23 12.07 -12.42
#